data_cb52c559d89773b02f19acf9b998e15e
#
_entry.id   cb52c559d89773b02f19acf9b998e15e
#
_cell.length_a   1.000
_cell.length_b   1.000
_cell.length_c   1.000
_cell.angle_alpha   90.00
_cell.angle_beta   90.00
_cell.angle_gamma   90.00
#
_symmetry.space_group_name_H-M   'P 1'
#
loop_
_entity.id
_entity.type
_entity.pdbx_description
1 polymer ?
#
loop_
_entity_poly.entity_id
_entity_poly.type
_entity_poly.pdbx_seq_one_letter_code
_entity_poly.pdbx_strand_id
1 'polypeptide(L)'
;NGIRKLMERAVPQGTPESMIVKVHETFTEHYKKHCADKTRPYDGIKELIENIRNAGVYTAVVSNKADYGVQILCKDYFPGLFDYAVGEREGIRRKPYPDSVNEVLRQFDVDRTQAVYVGDSEVDVQTAANAGMDVCMVGWGFRDEEFLKENGAEFVVHSPEEAWEFINK
;
A
#
# COMPACT_ATOMS: atom_id res chain seq x y z
N ASN A 1 -4.81 0.85 10.68
CA ASN A 1 -5.78 0.23 11.57
C ASN A 1 -5.45 -1.24 11.93
N GLY A 2 -4.84 -2.04 11.03
CA GLY A 2 -4.40 -3.43 11.26
C GLY A 2 -5.54 -4.45 11.44
N ILE A 3 -5.20 -5.76 11.28
CA ILE A 3 -6.19 -6.86 11.38
C ILE A 3 -6.82 -6.90 12.78
N ARG A 4 -6.03 -6.68 13.83
CA ARG A 4 -6.54 -6.67 15.21
C ARG A 4 -7.68 -5.66 15.39
N LYS A 5 -7.47 -4.41 14.95
CA LYS A 5 -8.48 -3.35 15.05
C LYS A 5 -9.72 -3.65 14.22
N LEU A 6 -9.54 -4.32 13.08
CA LEU A 6 -10.65 -4.79 12.26
C LEU A 6 -11.49 -5.81 13.03
N MET A 7 -10.87 -6.77 13.71
CA MET A 7 -11.59 -7.77 14.51
C MET A 7 -12.33 -7.15 15.71
N GLU A 8 -11.69 -6.22 16.42
CA GLU A 8 -12.34 -5.48 17.51
C GLU A 8 -13.61 -4.75 17.07
N ARG A 9 -13.65 -4.26 15.82
CA ARG A 9 -14.82 -3.57 15.26
C ARG A 9 -15.85 -4.50 14.64
N ALA A 10 -15.44 -5.71 14.27
CA ALA A 10 -16.31 -6.71 13.63
C ALA A 10 -17.12 -7.54 14.63
N VAL A 11 -16.72 -7.55 15.90
CA VAL A 11 -17.43 -8.28 16.97
C VAL A 11 -18.37 -7.33 17.76
N PRO A 12 -19.43 -7.86 18.43
CA PRO A 12 -20.30 -7.04 19.29
C PRO A 12 -19.53 -6.31 20.39
N GLN A 13 -20.04 -5.14 20.77
CA GLN A 13 -19.48 -4.39 21.90
C GLN A 13 -19.55 -5.22 23.19
N GLY A 14 -18.46 -5.24 23.95
CA GLY A 14 -18.36 -6.03 25.18
C GLY A 14 -17.89 -7.47 24.98
N THR A 15 -17.53 -7.86 23.76
CA THR A 15 -16.91 -9.18 23.51
C THR A 15 -15.62 -9.35 24.33
N PRO A 16 -15.50 -10.46 25.10
CA PRO A 16 -14.30 -10.72 25.91
C PRO A 16 -13.02 -10.76 25.07
N GLU A 17 -11.91 -10.28 25.63
CA GLU A 17 -10.59 -10.26 24.98
C GLU A 17 -10.17 -11.62 24.44
N SER A 18 -10.40 -12.70 25.21
CA SER A 18 -10.09 -14.08 24.78
C SER A 18 -10.82 -14.49 23.51
N MET A 19 -12.05 -13.99 23.31
CA MET A 19 -12.81 -14.24 22.10
C MET A 19 -12.29 -13.42 20.92
N ILE A 20 -11.89 -12.16 21.15
CA ILE A 20 -11.29 -11.31 20.12
C ILE A 20 -10.01 -11.94 19.60
N VAL A 21 -9.16 -12.47 20.50
CA VAL A 21 -7.93 -13.20 20.13
C VAL A 21 -8.27 -14.40 19.25
N LYS A 22 -9.25 -15.22 19.63
CA LYS A 22 -9.64 -16.39 18.85
C LYS A 22 -10.19 -16.02 17.47
N VAL A 23 -11.02 -14.97 17.40
CA VAL A 23 -11.53 -14.44 16.11
C VAL A 23 -10.38 -13.96 15.25
N HIS A 24 -9.41 -13.24 15.82
CA HIS A 24 -8.21 -12.78 15.11
C HIS A 24 -7.37 -13.94 14.54
N GLU A 25 -7.13 -14.98 15.33
CA GLU A 25 -6.40 -16.18 14.90
C GLU A 25 -7.13 -16.89 13.75
N THR A 26 -8.43 -17.17 13.94
CA THR A 26 -9.27 -17.82 12.91
C THR A 26 -9.30 -17.00 11.62
N PHE A 27 -9.48 -15.67 11.72
CA PHE A 27 -9.44 -14.78 10.56
C PHE A 27 -8.08 -14.86 9.87
N THR A 28 -7.00 -14.81 10.61
CA THR A 28 -5.64 -14.82 10.06
C THR A 28 -5.37 -16.11 9.28
N GLU A 29 -5.76 -17.26 9.82
CA GLU A 29 -5.62 -18.55 9.12
C GLU A 29 -6.45 -18.62 7.85
N HIS A 30 -7.71 -18.16 7.91
CA HIS A 30 -8.58 -18.08 6.74
C HIS A 30 -8.03 -17.12 5.68
N TYR A 31 -7.66 -15.92 6.10
CA TYR A 31 -7.18 -14.87 5.20
C TYR A 31 -5.88 -15.25 4.49
N LYS A 32 -4.96 -15.97 5.14
CA LYS A 32 -3.76 -16.51 4.49
C LYS A 32 -4.05 -17.36 3.26
N LYS A 33 -5.18 -18.08 3.26
CA LYS A 33 -5.58 -18.98 2.16
C LYS A 33 -6.44 -18.29 1.11
N HIS A 34 -7.14 -17.22 1.49
CA HIS A 34 -8.21 -16.60 0.72
C HIS A 34 -7.99 -15.12 0.39
N CYS A 35 -6.82 -14.54 0.69
CA CYS A 35 -6.56 -13.11 0.48
C CYS A 35 -6.57 -12.71 -0.99
N ALA A 36 -6.40 -13.67 -1.91
CA ALA A 36 -6.37 -13.47 -3.35
C ALA A 36 -7.69 -13.81 -4.07
N ASP A 37 -8.64 -14.54 -3.43
CA ASP A 37 -9.84 -15.12 -4.09
C ASP A 37 -10.68 -14.11 -4.88
N LYS A 38 -10.81 -12.88 -4.39
CA LYS A 38 -11.59 -11.80 -5.00
C LYS A 38 -10.78 -10.54 -5.27
N THR A 39 -9.46 -10.64 -5.16
CA THR A 39 -8.54 -9.52 -5.43
C THR A 39 -8.06 -9.62 -6.87
N ARG A 40 -7.96 -8.48 -7.54
CA ARG A 40 -7.35 -8.37 -8.87
C ARG A 40 -6.66 -7.02 -9.01
N PRO A 41 -5.64 -6.90 -9.85
CA PRO A 41 -5.08 -5.61 -10.23
C PRO A 41 -6.14 -4.72 -10.89
N TYR A 42 -6.01 -3.41 -10.76
CA TYR A 42 -6.71 -2.49 -11.62
C TYR A 42 -6.18 -2.60 -13.05
N ASP A 43 -7.04 -2.28 -14.02
CA ASP A 43 -6.68 -2.34 -15.45
C ASP A 43 -5.53 -1.36 -15.75
N GLY A 44 -4.58 -1.78 -16.59
CA GLY A 44 -3.41 -0.98 -17.00
C GLY A 44 -2.26 -0.90 -15.97
N ILE A 45 -2.44 -1.39 -14.74
CA ILE A 45 -1.40 -1.26 -13.68
C ILE A 45 -0.17 -2.13 -13.96
N LYS A 46 -0.37 -3.32 -14.53
CA LYS A 46 0.78 -4.18 -14.87
C LYS A 46 1.66 -3.52 -15.93
N GLU A 47 1.04 -3.00 -16.96
CA GLU A 47 1.70 -2.29 -18.05
C GLU A 47 2.41 -1.03 -17.55
N LEU A 48 1.78 -0.28 -16.62
CA LEU A 48 2.41 0.86 -15.99
C LEU A 48 3.70 0.45 -15.26
N ILE A 49 3.65 -0.59 -14.41
CA ILE A 49 4.83 -1.04 -13.65
C ILE A 49 5.91 -1.59 -14.58
N GLU A 50 5.55 -2.30 -15.64
CA GLU A 50 6.48 -2.76 -16.67
C GLU A 50 7.17 -1.60 -17.37
N ASN A 51 6.46 -0.54 -17.72
CA ASN A 51 7.02 0.67 -18.32
C ASN A 51 8.00 1.38 -17.37
N ILE A 52 7.65 1.51 -16.08
CA ILE A 52 8.52 2.09 -15.04
C ILE A 52 9.82 1.29 -14.94
N ARG A 53 9.74 -0.04 -14.90
CA ARG A 53 10.92 -0.92 -14.83
C ARG A 53 11.78 -0.86 -16.08
N ASN A 54 11.15 -0.82 -17.26
CA ASN A 54 11.86 -0.69 -18.54
C ASN A 54 12.60 0.65 -18.66
N ALA A 55 12.16 1.67 -17.94
CA ALA A 55 12.90 2.93 -17.79
C ALA A 55 14.06 2.87 -16.78
N GLY A 56 14.29 1.71 -16.15
CA GLY A 56 15.37 1.51 -15.18
C GLY A 56 15.05 2.01 -13.77
N VAL A 57 13.76 2.24 -13.46
CA VAL A 57 13.30 2.74 -12.16
C VAL A 57 12.92 1.55 -11.26
N TYR A 58 13.39 1.56 -10.02
CA TYR A 58 13.01 0.59 -9.00
C TYR A 58 11.56 0.74 -8.60
N THR A 59 10.90 -0.39 -8.31
CA THR A 59 9.51 -0.43 -7.90
C THR A 59 9.34 -1.15 -6.57
N ALA A 60 8.55 -0.57 -5.66
CA ALA A 60 8.29 -1.18 -4.36
C ALA A 60 6.83 -1.04 -3.91
N VAL A 61 6.41 -1.97 -3.04
CA VAL A 61 5.11 -1.94 -2.37
C VAL A 61 5.29 -1.69 -0.88
N VAL A 62 4.58 -0.67 -0.35
CA VAL A 62 4.45 -0.41 1.08
C VAL A 62 2.98 -0.43 1.48
N SER A 63 2.59 -1.34 2.37
CA SER A 63 1.18 -1.57 2.70
C SER A 63 0.93 -1.75 4.20
N ASN A 64 -0.25 -1.31 4.67
CA ASN A 64 -0.77 -1.66 6.00
C ASN A 64 -1.48 -3.04 6.04
N LYS A 65 -1.50 -3.75 4.92
CA LYS A 65 -1.87 -5.17 4.87
C LYS A 65 -0.79 -6.00 5.54
N ALA A 66 -1.17 -7.09 6.22
CA ALA A 66 -0.19 -8.03 6.78
C ALA A 66 0.84 -8.47 5.74
N ASP A 67 2.11 -8.51 6.11
CA ASP A 67 3.23 -8.74 5.18
C ASP A 67 3.05 -10.02 4.35
N TYR A 68 2.66 -11.14 4.97
CA TYR A 68 2.40 -12.38 4.24
C TYR A 68 1.37 -12.21 3.10
N GLY A 69 0.34 -11.37 3.32
CA GLY A 69 -0.67 -11.09 2.31
C GLY A 69 -0.13 -10.21 1.17
N VAL A 70 0.77 -9.28 1.46
CA VAL A 70 1.46 -8.48 0.44
C VAL A 70 2.32 -9.39 -0.43
N GLN A 71 3.12 -10.27 0.20
CA GLN A 71 4.01 -11.19 -0.52
C GLN A 71 3.23 -12.14 -1.46
N ILE A 72 2.10 -12.70 -0.99
CA ILE A 72 1.23 -13.55 -1.80
C ILE A 72 0.70 -12.78 -3.01
N LEU A 73 0.12 -11.59 -2.80
CA LEU A 73 -0.49 -10.81 -3.88
C LEU A 73 0.54 -10.32 -4.90
N CYS A 74 1.72 -9.87 -4.45
CA CYS A 74 2.80 -9.48 -5.35
C CYS A 74 3.27 -10.66 -6.20
N LYS A 75 3.44 -11.85 -5.60
CA LYS A 75 3.83 -13.05 -6.31
C LYS A 75 2.79 -13.51 -7.34
N ASP A 76 1.51 -13.50 -6.97
CA ASP A 76 0.43 -14.06 -7.78
C ASP A 76 0.02 -13.12 -8.92
N TYR A 77 -0.03 -11.82 -8.66
CA TYR A 77 -0.52 -10.84 -9.63
C TYR A 77 0.56 -10.04 -10.34
N PHE A 78 1.74 -9.89 -9.72
CA PHE A 78 2.84 -9.05 -10.20
C PHE A 78 4.18 -9.79 -10.17
N PRO A 79 4.28 -11.02 -10.73
CA PRO A 79 5.49 -11.82 -10.63
C PRO A 79 6.70 -11.08 -11.24
N GLY A 80 7.71 -10.79 -10.40
CA GLY A 80 8.93 -10.11 -10.82
C GLY A 80 8.80 -8.62 -11.15
N LEU A 81 7.63 -8.00 -10.90
CA LEU A 81 7.42 -6.58 -11.21
C LEU A 81 7.83 -5.64 -10.08
N PHE A 82 7.91 -6.11 -8.83
CA PHE A 82 8.40 -5.32 -7.71
C PHE A 82 9.77 -5.81 -7.24
N ASP A 83 10.69 -4.87 -7.04
CA ASP A 83 12.04 -5.15 -6.54
C ASP A 83 12.02 -5.32 -5.01
N TYR A 84 11.06 -4.69 -4.34
CA TYR A 84 10.83 -4.84 -2.92
C TYR A 84 9.34 -4.74 -2.58
N ALA A 85 8.88 -5.52 -1.61
CA ALA A 85 7.51 -5.45 -1.13
C ALA A 85 7.47 -5.66 0.39
N VAL A 86 6.75 -4.81 1.10
CA VAL A 86 6.66 -4.85 2.55
C VAL A 86 5.26 -4.49 3.03
N GLY A 87 4.75 -5.31 3.95
CA GLY A 87 3.49 -5.11 4.65
C GLY A 87 3.67 -4.78 6.13
N GLU A 88 2.54 -4.82 6.86
CA GLU A 88 2.53 -4.68 8.32
C GLU A 88 3.23 -5.86 8.99
N ARG A 89 4.19 -5.57 9.88
CA ARG A 89 4.95 -6.55 10.66
C ARG A 89 5.33 -5.97 12.01
N GLU A 90 5.64 -6.86 12.94
CA GLU A 90 6.00 -6.50 14.31
C GLU A 90 7.26 -5.62 14.34
N GLY A 91 7.28 -4.65 15.26
CA GLY A 91 8.43 -3.74 15.46
C GLY A 91 8.54 -2.59 14.46
N ILE A 92 7.72 -2.56 13.40
CA ILE A 92 7.70 -1.47 12.41
C ILE A 92 6.36 -0.74 12.50
N ARG A 93 6.41 0.58 12.68
CA ARG A 93 5.20 1.39 12.71
C ARG A 93 4.59 1.44 11.31
N ARG A 94 3.27 1.18 11.26
CA ARG A 94 2.52 1.19 9.99
C ARG A 94 2.29 2.62 9.48
N LYS A 95 1.94 2.75 8.22
CA LYS A 95 1.48 4.01 7.62
C LYS A 95 0.38 4.68 8.51
N PRO A 96 0.42 5.98 8.77
CA PRO A 96 1.20 7.00 8.08
C PRO A 96 2.62 7.23 8.60
N TYR A 97 3.15 6.45 9.55
CA TYR A 97 4.56 6.54 9.89
C TYR A 97 5.43 6.13 8.69
N PRO A 98 6.56 6.82 8.45
CA PRO A 98 7.37 6.62 7.26
C PRO A 98 8.36 5.45 7.36
N ASP A 99 8.27 4.62 8.38
CA ASP A 99 9.27 3.60 8.71
C ASP A 99 9.53 2.63 7.55
N SER A 100 8.45 2.08 6.95
CA SER A 100 8.57 1.15 5.81
C SER A 100 9.03 1.85 4.53
N VAL A 101 8.64 3.11 4.33
CA VAL A 101 9.13 3.93 3.20
C VAL A 101 10.63 4.17 3.34
N ASN A 102 11.08 4.60 4.51
CA ASN A 102 12.50 4.81 4.78
C ASN A 102 13.33 3.51 4.68
N GLU A 103 12.72 2.36 4.95
CA GLU A 103 13.34 1.06 4.72
C GLU A 103 13.54 0.79 3.22
N VAL A 104 12.53 1.03 2.40
CA VAL A 104 12.60 0.89 0.93
C VAL A 104 13.71 1.78 0.37
N LEU A 105 13.75 3.07 0.74
CA LEU A 105 14.76 4.01 0.30
C LEU A 105 16.19 3.53 0.64
N ARG A 106 16.39 3.02 1.87
CA ARG A 106 17.68 2.45 2.28
C ARG A 106 18.03 1.18 1.51
N GLN A 107 17.03 0.32 1.23
CA GLN A 107 17.23 -0.92 0.49
C GLN A 107 17.74 -0.65 -0.94
N PHE A 108 17.29 0.42 -1.55
CA PHE A 108 17.67 0.80 -2.91
C PHE A 108 18.83 1.80 -2.96
N ASP A 109 19.30 2.29 -1.80
CA ASP A 109 20.29 3.37 -1.72
C ASP A 109 19.87 4.63 -2.51
N VAL A 110 18.59 5.02 -2.38
CA VAL A 110 17.96 6.11 -3.11
C VAL A 110 17.59 7.24 -2.15
N ASP A 111 17.88 8.49 -2.53
CA ASP A 111 17.41 9.66 -1.80
C ASP A 111 15.92 9.88 -2.05
N ARG A 112 15.23 10.41 -1.03
CA ARG A 112 13.78 10.67 -1.09
C ARG A 112 13.36 11.62 -2.20
N THR A 113 14.24 12.53 -2.62
CA THR A 113 14.01 13.46 -3.74
C THR A 113 14.09 12.79 -5.11
N GLN A 114 14.55 11.54 -5.16
CA GLN A 114 14.64 10.73 -6.38
C GLN A 114 13.52 9.68 -6.43
N ALA A 115 12.56 9.74 -5.51
CA ALA A 115 11.50 8.76 -5.39
C ALA A 115 10.14 9.43 -5.30
N VAL A 116 9.13 8.80 -5.90
CA VAL A 116 7.73 9.23 -5.87
C VAL A 116 6.91 8.19 -5.11
N TYR A 117 6.08 8.67 -4.18
CA TYR A 117 5.09 7.82 -3.50
C TYR A 117 3.79 7.84 -4.30
N VAL A 118 3.23 6.67 -4.58
CA VAL A 118 1.93 6.54 -5.27
C VAL A 118 0.91 5.96 -4.30
N GLY A 119 -0.27 6.57 -4.20
CA GLY A 119 -1.29 6.13 -3.24
C GLY A 119 -2.71 6.54 -3.59
N ASP A 120 -3.68 5.99 -2.84
CA ASP A 120 -5.12 6.13 -3.10
C ASP A 120 -5.95 6.53 -1.87
N SER A 121 -5.30 6.94 -0.79
CA SER A 121 -5.97 7.28 0.46
C SER A 121 -5.32 8.43 1.22
N GLU A 122 -6.05 9.01 2.18
CA GLU A 122 -5.54 10.02 3.11
C GLU A 122 -4.31 9.56 3.90
N VAL A 123 -4.21 8.25 4.12
CA VAL A 123 -3.07 7.66 4.81
C VAL A 123 -1.82 7.75 3.94
N ASP A 124 -1.96 7.66 2.63
CA ASP A 124 -0.85 7.75 1.68
C ASP A 124 -0.34 9.18 1.53
N VAL A 125 -1.26 10.17 1.48
CA VAL A 125 -0.90 11.60 1.54
C VAL A 125 -0.06 11.89 2.78
N GLN A 126 -0.52 11.44 3.95
CA GLN A 126 0.20 11.63 5.21
C GLN A 126 1.52 10.86 5.26
N THR A 127 1.57 9.66 4.68
CA THR A 127 2.80 8.86 4.63
C THR A 127 3.88 9.54 3.80
N ALA A 128 3.53 10.03 2.61
CA ALA A 128 4.45 10.76 1.74
C ALA A 128 4.95 12.04 2.42
N ALA A 129 4.06 12.84 3.02
CA ALA A 129 4.41 14.03 3.78
C ALA A 129 5.36 13.71 4.95
N ASN A 130 5.08 12.66 5.73
CA ASN A 130 5.93 12.24 6.85
C ASN A 130 7.28 11.68 6.39
N ALA A 131 7.35 11.13 5.18
CA ALA A 131 8.60 10.68 4.56
C ALA A 131 9.36 11.81 3.87
N GLY A 132 8.72 12.98 3.64
CA GLY A 132 9.28 14.11 2.89
C GLY A 132 9.47 13.78 1.41
N MET A 133 8.52 13.06 0.81
CA MET A 133 8.54 12.62 -0.59
C MET A 133 7.43 13.29 -1.39
N ASP A 134 7.67 13.43 -2.68
CA ASP A 134 6.62 13.75 -3.64
C ASP A 134 5.58 12.63 -3.70
N VAL A 135 4.31 13.00 -3.92
CA VAL A 135 3.20 12.06 -3.97
C VAL A 135 2.38 12.20 -5.25
N CYS A 136 2.13 11.08 -5.90
CA CYS A 136 1.16 10.94 -6.98
C CYS A 136 -0.09 10.24 -6.43
N MET A 137 -1.19 10.96 -6.27
CA MET A 137 -2.44 10.36 -5.83
C MET A 137 -3.24 9.85 -7.02
N VAL A 138 -3.86 8.67 -6.89
CA VAL A 138 -4.63 8.03 -7.94
C VAL A 138 -6.13 8.02 -7.60
N GLY A 139 -6.97 8.41 -8.57
CA GLY A 139 -8.42 8.58 -8.41
C GLY A 139 -9.25 7.31 -8.67
N TRP A 140 -8.64 6.22 -9.13
CA TRP A 140 -9.32 4.92 -9.35
C TRP A 140 -9.25 3.96 -8.16
N GLY A 141 -8.70 4.41 -7.02
CA GLY A 141 -8.46 3.59 -5.84
C GLY A 141 -9.57 3.64 -4.79
N PHE A 142 -9.17 3.65 -3.52
CA PHE A 142 -10.07 3.53 -2.37
C PHE A 142 -10.88 4.79 -2.06
N ARG A 143 -10.32 5.98 -2.34
CA ARG A 143 -10.96 7.27 -2.08
C ARG A 143 -11.24 8.02 -3.38
N ASP A 144 -12.32 8.79 -3.39
CA ASP A 144 -12.59 9.72 -4.48
C ASP A 144 -11.69 10.97 -4.43
N GLU A 145 -11.64 11.69 -5.51
CA GLU A 145 -10.76 12.85 -5.68
C GLU A 145 -11.08 13.98 -4.70
N GLU A 146 -12.37 14.24 -4.44
CA GLU A 146 -12.79 15.31 -3.52
C GLU A 146 -12.24 15.06 -2.13
N PHE A 147 -12.41 13.84 -1.62
CA PHE A 147 -11.87 13.41 -0.34
C PHE A 147 -10.34 13.49 -0.28
N LEU A 148 -9.64 13.06 -1.35
CA LEU A 148 -8.19 13.14 -1.42
C LEU A 148 -7.70 14.59 -1.35
N LYS A 149 -8.34 15.51 -2.08
CA LYS A 149 -8.02 16.95 -2.07
C LYS A 149 -8.29 17.59 -0.72
N GLU A 150 -9.40 17.27 -0.07
CA GLU A 150 -9.71 17.73 1.28
C GLU A 150 -8.67 17.28 2.33
N ASN A 151 -7.99 16.15 2.05
CA ASN A 151 -6.94 15.60 2.91
C ASN A 151 -5.50 15.94 2.44
N GLY A 152 -5.35 16.92 1.56
CA GLY A 152 -4.06 17.52 1.20
C GLY A 152 -3.41 16.99 -0.06
N ALA A 153 -4.14 16.24 -0.90
CA ALA A 153 -3.64 15.87 -2.22
C ALA A 153 -3.62 17.10 -3.15
N GLU A 154 -2.45 17.48 -3.64
CA GLU A 154 -2.31 18.60 -4.60
C GLU A 154 -2.77 18.17 -6.00
N PHE A 155 -2.42 16.94 -6.39
CA PHE A 155 -2.75 16.36 -7.68
C PHE A 155 -3.37 14.98 -7.52
N VAL A 156 -4.33 14.66 -8.38
CA VAL A 156 -4.92 13.33 -8.51
C VAL A 156 -4.94 12.97 -9.98
N VAL A 157 -4.33 11.86 -10.33
CA VAL A 157 -4.31 11.32 -11.70
C VAL A 157 -5.42 10.28 -11.87
N HIS A 158 -5.96 10.17 -13.09
CA HIS A 158 -7.17 9.37 -13.36
C HIS A 158 -6.91 8.14 -14.22
N SER A 159 -5.69 7.99 -14.74
CA SER A 159 -5.31 6.81 -15.52
C SER A 159 -3.86 6.39 -15.26
N PRO A 160 -3.52 5.13 -15.58
CA PRO A 160 -2.13 4.68 -15.54
C PRO A 160 -1.19 5.49 -16.42
N GLU A 161 -1.68 6.01 -17.56
CA GLU A 161 -0.92 6.86 -18.48
C GLU A 161 -0.58 8.20 -17.82
N GLU A 162 -1.54 8.85 -17.17
CA GLU A 162 -1.30 10.09 -16.41
C GLU A 162 -0.32 9.85 -15.24
N ALA A 163 -0.42 8.70 -14.57
CA ALA A 163 0.53 8.32 -13.52
C ALA A 163 1.94 8.15 -14.10
N TRP A 164 2.07 7.54 -15.27
CA TRP A 164 3.36 7.43 -15.96
C TRP A 164 3.94 8.80 -16.32
N GLU A 165 3.13 9.69 -16.87
CA GLU A 165 3.55 11.05 -17.20
C GLU A 165 4.00 11.84 -15.96
N PHE A 166 3.38 11.60 -14.81
CA PHE A 166 3.79 12.20 -13.54
C PHE A 166 5.14 11.65 -13.03
N ILE A 167 5.33 10.34 -13.10
CA ILE A 167 6.53 9.66 -12.59
C ILE A 167 7.76 9.93 -13.46
N ASN A 168 7.57 10.08 -14.76
CA ASN A 168 8.66 10.19 -15.76
C ASN A 168 9.09 11.65 -16.03
N LYS A 169 8.71 12.59 -15.17
CA LYS A 169 9.15 13.99 -15.24
C LYS A 169 10.53 14.17 -14.64
#